data_3500af07448800aa163aed03dde95b4c
#
_entry.id   3500af07448800aa163aed03dde95b4c
#
_cell.length_a   1.000
_cell.length_b   1.000
_cell.length_c   1.000
_cell.angle_alpha   90.00
_cell.angle_beta   90.00
_cell.angle_gamma   90.00
#
_symmetry.space_group_name_H-M   'P 1'
#
loop_
_entity.id
_entity.type
_entity.pdbx_description
1 polymer ?
#
loop_
_entity_poly.entity_id
_entity_poly.type
_entity_poly.pdbx_seq_one_letter_code
_entity_poly.pdbx_strand_id
1 'polypeptide(L)'
;MKNIVLIGMPGAGKSTVGVVLAKNLGMSFMDSDLVIQEQEGKKLHEIIEECGSDGFIKVEERVNASLDPSNTIIATGGSVVYGAKAMEHLGEIGTICYLKLSYESIRDRLGDLAQRGVVLKDGQTLLDLYQERIPLYEKYAHIVIDCENKNIREVVTVSYTHLRAHETLRHL
;
A
#
# COMPACT_ATOMS: atom_id res chain seq x y z
N MET A 1 15.63 12.78 -4.18
CA MET A 1 15.27 11.37 -4.37
C MET A 1 13.76 11.25 -4.55
N LYS A 2 13.33 10.40 -5.42
CA LYS A 2 11.91 10.11 -5.58
C LYS A 2 11.36 9.38 -4.36
N ASN A 3 10.06 9.44 -4.20
CA ASN A 3 9.37 8.73 -3.15
C ASN A 3 9.38 7.22 -3.37
N ILE A 4 9.10 6.47 -2.34
CA ILE A 4 8.88 5.02 -2.40
C ILE A 4 7.45 4.79 -1.95
N VAL A 5 6.68 4.07 -2.76
CA VAL A 5 5.27 3.78 -2.50
C VAL A 5 5.12 2.30 -2.21
N LEU A 6 4.55 1.97 -1.05
CA LEU A 6 4.33 0.58 -0.64
C LEU A 6 2.88 0.21 -0.89
N ILE A 7 2.67 -0.85 -1.68
CA ILE A 7 1.35 -1.41 -1.97
C ILE A 7 1.29 -2.88 -1.54
N GLY A 8 0.11 -3.40 -1.36
CA GLY A 8 -0.11 -4.79 -0.98
C GLY A 8 -1.39 -4.95 -0.16
N MET A 9 -1.71 -6.18 0.16
CA MET A 9 -2.90 -6.53 0.93
C MET A 9 -2.88 -5.90 2.32
N PRO A 10 -4.06 -5.64 2.91
CA PRO A 10 -4.13 -5.31 4.33
C PRO A 10 -3.42 -6.41 5.13
N GLY A 11 -2.68 -6.03 6.16
CA GLY A 11 -1.92 -6.97 6.96
C GLY A 11 -0.55 -7.36 6.39
N ALA A 12 -0.17 -6.84 5.22
CA ALA A 12 1.14 -7.14 4.63
C ALA A 12 2.30 -6.46 5.36
N GLY A 13 2.01 -5.49 6.25
CA GLY A 13 3.04 -4.80 7.03
C GLY A 13 3.57 -3.52 6.41
N LYS A 14 2.82 -2.92 5.49
CA LYS A 14 3.25 -1.71 4.76
C LYS A 14 3.66 -0.57 5.68
N SER A 15 2.84 -0.24 6.68
CA SER A 15 3.15 0.86 7.59
C SER A 15 4.35 0.55 8.47
N THR A 16 4.43 -0.65 9.01
CA THR A 16 5.54 -1.06 9.88
C THR A 16 6.86 -1.11 9.10
N VAL A 17 6.86 -1.75 7.95
CA VAL A 17 8.03 -1.81 7.06
C VAL A 17 8.42 -0.40 6.62
N GLY A 18 7.43 0.40 6.25
CA GLY A 18 7.65 1.76 5.77
C GLY A 18 8.34 2.66 6.78
N VAL A 19 7.93 2.61 8.04
CA VAL A 19 8.56 3.41 9.11
C VAL A 19 10.01 3.02 9.31
N VAL A 20 10.31 1.72 9.37
CA VAL A 20 11.69 1.24 9.58
C VAL A 20 12.55 1.55 8.37
N LEU A 21 12.02 1.32 7.18
CA LEU A 21 12.73 1.61 5.92
C LEU A 21 13.04 3.11 5.78
N ALA A 22 12.08 3.98 6.13
CA ALA A 22 12.27 5.42 6.11
C ALA A 22 13.43 5.83 7.03
N LYS A 23 13.46 5.26 8.23
CA LYS A 23 14.52 5.51 9.18
C LYS A 23 15.90 5.09 8.63
N ASN A 24 15.97 3.91 8.01
CA ASN A 24 17.23 3.39 7.46
C ASN A 24 17.71 4.20 6.26
N LEU A 25 16.81 4.74 5.46
CA LEU A 25 17.14 5.50 4.25
C LEU A 25 17.24 7.01 4.49
N GLY A 26 16.92 7.48 5.70
CA GLY A 26 16.88 8.92 5.99
C GLY A 26 15.75 9.64 5.26
N MET A 27 14.62 8.96 5.04
CA MET A 27 13.44 9.50 4.37
C MET A 27 12.33 9.82 5.37
N SER A 28 11.39 10.66 4.98
CA SER A 28 10.16 10.86 5.75
C SER A 28 9.21 9.69 5.55
N PHE A 29 8.21 9.57 6.42
CA PHE A 29 7.17 8.55 6.30
C PHE A 29 5.80 9.20 6.24
N MET A 30 4.94 8.69 5.34
CA MET A 30 3.55 9.14 5.20
C MET A 30 2.65 7.91 5.09
N ASP A 31 1.54 7.90 5.84
CA ASP A 31 0.48 6.91 5.72
C ASP A 31 -0.70 7.57 5.00
N SER A 32 -1.01 7.13 3.79
CA SER A 32 -2.05 7.76 2.99
C SER A 32 -3.46 7.61 3.59
N ASP A 33 -3.70 6.55 4.37
CA ASP A 33 -4.97 6.38 5.08
C ASP A 33 -5.18 7.48 6.12
N LEU A 34 -4.11 7.89 6.80
CA LEU A 34 -4.17 9.01 7.75
C LEU A 34 -4.42 10.34 7.03
N VAL A 35 -3.84 10.52 5.84
CA VAL A 35 -4.11 11.71 5.03
C VAL A 35 -5.58 11.77 4.61
N ILE A 36 -6.15 10.64 4.22
CA ILE A 36 -7.58 10.56 3.89
C ILE A 36 -8.43 10.97 5.10
N GLN A 37 -8.14 10.41 6.28
CA GLN A 37 -8.88 10.73 7.50
C GLN A 37 -8.78 12.21 7.86
N GLU A 38 -7.60 12.79 7.72
CA GLU A 38 -7.38 14.21 7.99
C GLU A 38 -8.18 15.11 7.04
N GLN A 39 -8.12 14.82 5.74
CA GLN A 39 -8.84 15.61 4.74
C GLN A 39 -10.35 15.49 4.85
N GLU A 40 -10.86 14.30 5.15
CA GLU A 40 -12.30 14.08 5.26
C GLU A 40 -12.86 14.41 6.65
N GLY A 41 -12.00 14.56 7.65
CA GLY A 41 -12.41 14.81 9.04
C GLY A 41 -13.13 13.63 9.68
N LYS A 42 -12.88 12.41 9.21
CA LYS A 42 -13.55 11.18 9.63
C LYS A 42 -12.59 10.00 9.58
N LYS A 43 -12.89 8.97 10.35
CA LYS A 43 -12.18 7.70 10.27
C LYS A 43 -12.58 6.94 9.00
N LEU A 44 -11.72 6.04 8.52
CA LEU A 44 -11.98 5.28 7.29
C LEU A 44 -13.32 4.53 7.34
N HIS A 45 -13.62 3.85 8.46
CA HIS A 45 -14.87 3.10 8.57
C HIS A 45 -16.10 4.00 8.50
N GLU A 46 -16.01 5.23 9.00
CA GLU A 46 -17.09 6.21 8.91
C GLU A 46 -17.32 6.66 7.45
N ILE A 47 -16.24 6.84 6.70
CA ILE A 47 -16.32 7.18 5.28
C ILE A 47 -16.99 6.04 4.50
N ILE A 48 -16.58 4.81 4.77
CA ILE A 48 -17.13 3.60 4.12
C ILE A 48 -18.61 3.45 4.45
N GLU A 49 -19.01 3.65 5.71
CA GLU A 49 -20.42 3.57 6.14
C GLU A 49 -21.28 4.64 5.43
N GLU A 50 -20.72 5.82 5.25
CA GLU A 50 -21.44 6.97 4.67
C GLU A 50 -21.53 6.88 3.14
N CYS A 51 -20.44 6.51 2.47
CA CYS A 51 -20.31 6.56 1.01
C CYS A 51 -20.37 5.17 0.35
N GLY A 52 -20.34 4.09 1.12
CA GLY A 52 -20.16 2.74 0.60
C GLY A 52 -18.73 2.47 0.13
N SER A 53 -18.46 1.24 -0.26
CA SER A 53 -17.13 0.85 -0.73
C SER A 53 -16.73 1.57 -2.02
N ASP A 54 -17.67 1.72 -2.96
CA ASP A 54 -17.37 2.42 -4.22
C ASP A 54 -17.09 3.91 -3.99
N GLY A 55 -17.83 4.54 -3.08
CA GLY A 55 -17.60 5.94 -2.72
C GLY A 55 -16.25 6.13 -2.03
N PHE A 56 -15.89 5.21 -1.14
CA PHE A 56 -14.58 5.24 -0.48
C PHE A 56 -13.45 5.11 -1.50
N ILE A 57 -13.55 4.21 -2.46
CA ILE A 57 -12.54 4.04 -3.51
C ILE A 57 -12.33 5.34 -4.30
N LYS A 58 -13.39 6.09 -4.57
CA LYS A 58 -13.28 7.40 -5.23
C LYS A 58 -12.56 8.43 -4.37
N VAL A 59 -12.85 8.47 -3.08
CA VAL A 59 -12.17 9.35 -2.13
C VAL A 59 -10.69 8.99 -2.06
N GLU A 60 -10.39 7.72 -1.91
CA GLU A 60 -9.02 7.20 -1.88
C GLU A 60 -8.25 7.57 -3.14
N GLU A 61 -8.86 7.40 -4.31
CA GLU A 61 -8.25 7.76 -5.59
C GLU A 61 -7.93 9.26 -5.65
N ARG A 62 -8.89 10.10 -5.29
CA ARG A 62 -8.72 11.55 -5.30
C ARG A 62 -7.59 11.99 -4.38
N VAL A 63 -7.56 11.48 -3.16
CA VAL A 63 -6.55 11.86 -2.17
C VAL A 63 -5.16 11.39 -2.61
N ASN A 64 -5.03 10.12 -3.00
CA ASN A 64 -3.73 9.60 -3.43
C ASN A 64 -3.22 10.27 -4.72
N ALA A 65 -4.11 10.63 -5.65
CA ALA A 65 -3.74 11.34 -6.87
C ALA A 65 -3.26 12.77 -6.59
N SER A 66 -3.53 13.32 -5.42
CA SER A 66 -3.14 14.68 -5.03
C SER A 66 -1.88 14.74 -4.17
N LEU A 67 -1.33 13.59 -3.75
CA LEU A 67 -0.14 13.57 -2.89
C LEU A 67 1.07 14.12 -3.63
N ASP A 68 1.82 15.00 -2.97
CA ASP A 68 3.01 15.59 -3.57
C ASP A 68 4.16 15.76 -2.55
N PRO A 69 4.49 14.69 -1.80
CA PRO A 69 5.66 14.75 -0.92
C PRO A 69 6.94 14.55 -1.72
N SER A 70 8.07 14.83 -1.08
CA SER A 70 9.39 14.51 -1.63
C SER A 70 10.20 13.73 -0.59
N ASN A 71 11.05 12.84 -1.04
CA ASN A 71 11.93 12.03 -0.20
C ASN A 71 11.14 11.32 0.92
N THR A 72 10.02 10.70 0.56
CA THR A 72 9.07 10.13 1.50
C THR A 72 8.72 8.69 1.12
N ILE A 73 8.59 7.83 2.13
CA ILE A 73 7.98 6.52 1.97
C ILE A 73 6.49 6.67 2.24
N ILE A 74 5.68 6.29 1.25
CA ILE A 74 4.22 6.39 1.32
C ILE A 74 3.66 4.98 1.48
N ALA A 75 3.09 4.67 2.65
CA ALA A 75 2.33 3.44 2.85
C ALA A 75 0.88 3.70 2.45
N THR A 76 0.35 2.89 1.55
CA THR A 76 -1.01 3.05 1.03
C THR A 76 -1.98 2.06 1.63
N GLY A 77 -3.27 2.30 1.48
CA GLY A 77 -4.30 1.32 1.80
C GLY A 77 -4.35 0.20 0.77
N GLY A 78 -4.89 -0.96 1.16
CA GLY A 78 -4.94 -2.13 0.28
C GLY A 78 -5.75 -1.94 -1.00
N SER A 79 -6.72 -1.03 -0.99
CA SER A 79 -7.60 -0.77 -2.13
C SER A 79 -7.12 0.33 -3.07
N VAL A 80 -5.96 0.93 -2.81
CA VAL A 80 -5.43 2.02 -3.64
C VAL A 80 -5.33 1.65 -5.13
N VAL A 81 -5.08 0.37 -5.42
CA VAL A 81 -4.87 -0.14 -6.78
C VAL A 81 -6.14 -0.12 -7.66
N TYR A 82 -7.31 0.11 -7.06
CA TYR A 82 -8.53 0.31 -7.86
C TYR A 82 -8.59 1.68 -8.52
N GLY A 83 -7.82 2.65 -8.04
CA GLY A 83 -7.79 4.00 -8.59
C GLY A 83 -6.69 4.16 -9.62
N ALA A 84 -7.01 4.01 -10.91
CA ALA A 84 -6.02 4.12 -11.98
C ALA A 84 -5.29 5.46 -11.98
N LYS A 85 -6.00 6.56 -11.72
CA LYS A 85 -5.39 7.90 -11.66
C LYS A 85 -4.43 8.03 -10.49
N ALA A 86 -4.79 7.46 -9.33
CA ALA A 86 -3.90 7.44 -8.17
C ALA A 86 -2.63 6.66 -8.47
N MET A 87 -2.76 5.47 -9.06
CA MET A 87 -1.60 4.62 -9.35
C MET A 87 -0.70 5.23 -10.41
N GLU A 88 -1.26 5.88 -11.42
CA GLU A 88 -0.49 6.62 -12.42
C GLU A 88 0.33 7.73 -11.75
N HIS A 89 -0.32 8.54 -10.92
CA HIS A 89 0.34 9.63 -10.21
C HIS A 89 1.44 9.13 -9.26
N LEU A 90 1.15 8.10 -8.47
CA LEU A 90 2.13 7.52 -7.53
C LEU A 90 3.33 6.95 -8.28
N GLY A 91 3.12 6.37 -9.46
CA GLY A 91 4.21 5.89 -10.30
C GLY A 91 5.06 7.01 -10.88
N GLU A 92 4.49 8.19 -11.10
CA GLU A 92 5.23 9.37 -11.57
C GLU A 92 6.10 9.97 -10.46
N ILE A 93 5.58 10.01 -9.23
CA ILE A 93 6.29 10.65 -8.10
C ILE A 93 7.21 9.71 -7.34
N GLY A 94 7.16 8.40 -7.60
CA GLY A 94 7.96 7.44 -6.84
C GLY A 94 8.09 6.08 -7.47
N THR A 95 8.81 5.21 -6.78
CA THR A 95 8.96 3.80 -7.13
C THR A 95 7.94 2.98 -6.34
N ILE A 96 7.12 2.21 -7.03
CA ILE A 96 6.05 1.40 -6.41
C ILE A 96 6.60 0.02 -6.08
N CYS A 97 6.55 -0.33 -4.80
CA CYS A 97 6.98 -1.62 -4.25
C CYS A 97 5.79 -2.41 -3.74
N TYR A 98 5.58 -3.60 -4.27
CA TYR A 98 4.54 -4.51 -3.82
C TYR A 98 5.12 -5.47 -2.78
N LEU A 99 4.59 -5.41 -1.54
CA LEU A 99 4.93 -6.34 -0.47
C LEU A 99 4.03 -7.57 -0.60
N LYS A 100 4.56 -8.64 -1.18
CA LYS A 100 3.81 -9.83 -1.55
C LYS A 100 3.82 -10.86 -0.44
N LEU A 101 2.63 -11.38 -0.11
CA LEU A 101 2.42 -12.50 0.81
C LEU A 101 1.39 -13.47 0.24
N SER A 102 1.47 -14.73 0.64
CA SER A 102 0.46 -15.73 0.28
C SER A 102 -0.89 -15.39 0.91
N TYR A 103 -1.96 -15.95 0.34
CA TYR A 103 -3.30 -15.82 0.91
C TYR A 103 -3.34 -16.33 2.35
N GLU A 104 -2.72 -17.47 2.64
CA GLU A 104 -2.69 -18.08 3.97
C GLU A 104 -2.06 -17.14 4.99
N SER A 105 -0.94 -16.51 4.64
CA SER A 105 -0.27 -15.55 5.53
C SER A 105 -1.13 -14.32 5.78
N ILE A 106 -1.79 -13.79 4.75
CA ILE A 106 -2.71 -12.65 4.89
C ILE A 106 -3.89 -13.02 5.77
N ARG A 107 -4.52 -14.18 5.53
CA ARG A 107 -5.64 -14.68 6.33
C ARG A 107 -5.27 -14.77 7.81
N ASP A 108 -4.11 -15.34 8.10
CA ASP A 108 -3.66 -15.54 9.49
C ASP A 108 -3.37 -14.22 10.19
N ARG A 109 -2.87 -13.22 9.46
CA ARG A 109 -2.58 -11.89 10.02
C ARG A 109 -3.81 -11.04 10.25
N LEU A 110 -4.82 -11.15 9.37
CA LEU A 110 -6.00 -10.29 9.45
C LEU A 110 -6.96 -10.68 10.57
N GLY A 111 -7.16 -11.98 10.82
CA GLY A 111 -8.09 -12.45 11.83
C GLY A 111 -9.51 -11.93 11.58
N ASP A 112 -9.95 -10.91 12.35
CA ASP A 112 -11.27 -10.29 12.17
C ASP A 112 -11.18 -9.14 11.15
N LEU A 113 -11.77 -9.36 9.97
CA LEU A 113 -11.74 -8.40 8.86
C LEU A 113 -12.49 -7.10 9.17
N ALA A 114 -13.60 -7.18 9.92
CA ALA A 114 -14.42 -6.01 10.22
C ALA A 114 -13.66 -4.98 11.05
N GLN A 115 -12.80 -5.44 11.96
CA GLN A 115 -11.98 -4.57 12.80
C GLN A 115 -10.81 -3.93 12.04
N ARG A 116 -10.44 -4.48 10.90
CA ARG A 116 -9.29 -4.01 10.11
C ARG A 116 -9.67 -3.00 9.04
N GLY A 117 -10.94 -2.66 8.90
CA GLY A 117 -11.39 -1.70 7.88
C GLY A 117 -11.17 -2.18 6.45
N VAL A 118 -11.20 -3.48 6.23
CA VAL A 118 -11.03 -4.06 4.89
C VAL A 118 -12.27 -3.80 4.06
N VAL A 119 -12.10 -3.24 2.86
CA VAL A 119 -13.20 -2.93 1.94
C VAL A 119 -13.61 -4.20 1.21
N LEU A 120 -14.76 -4.76 1.59
CA LEU A 120 -15.37 -5.94 0.98
C LEU A 120 -16.72 -5.57 0.39
N LYS A 121 -17.02 -6.13 -0.77
CA LYS A 121 -18.37 -6.06 -1.37
C LYS A 121 -19.26 -7.12 -0.73
N ASP A 122 -20.57 -6.95 -0.82
CA ASP A 122 -21.54 -7.91 -0.30
C ASP A 122 -21.27 -9.31 -0.89
N GLY A 123 -21.15 -10.30 -0.01
CA GLY A 123 -20.89 -11.69 -0.41
C GLY A 123 -19.46 -11.99 -0.81
N GLN A 124 -18.57 -11.02 -0.77
CA GLN A 124 -17.16 -11.21 -1.12
C GLN A 124 -16.39 -11.80 0.07
N THR A 125 -15.61 -12.85 -0.18
CA THR A 125 -14.71 -13.44 0.82
C THR A 125 -13.33 -12.79 0.74
N LEU A 126 -12.49 -13.03 1.76
CA LEU A 126 -11.10 -12.58 1.72
C LEU A 126 -10.35 -13.21 0.54
N LEU A 127 -10.62 -14.49 0.23
CA LEU A 127 -10.00 -15.15 -0.91
C LEU A 127 -10.40 -14.48 -2.24
N ASP A 128 -11.67 -14.13 -2.39
CA ASP A 128 -12.15 -13.41 -3.57
C ASP A 128 -11.42 -12.07 -3.70
N LEU A 129 -11.29 -11.35 -2.60
CA LEU A 129 -10.59 -10.07 -2.56
C LEU A 129 -9.12 -10.22 -2.94
N TYR A 130 -8.46 -11.22 -2.37
CA TYR A 130 -7.06 -11.53 -2.66
C TYR A 130 -6.86 -11.80 -4.16
N GLN A 131 -7.68 -12.68 -4.72
CA GLN A 131 -7.60 -13.04 -6.15
C GLN A 131 -7.89 -11.86 -7.07
N GLU A 132 -8.77 -10.96 -6.68
CA GLU A 132 -9.10 -9.77 -7.44
C GLU A 132 -7.96 -8.75 -7.43
N ARG A 133 -7.32 -8.56 -6.27
CA ARG A 133 -6.31 -7.53 -6.09
C ARG A 133 -4.91 -7.90 -6.56
N ILE A 134 -4.51 -9.18 -6.50
CA ILE A 134 -3.17 -9.62 -6.86
C ILE A 134 -2.77 -9.17 -8.26
N PRO A 135 -3.58 -9.36 -9.31
CA PRO A 135 -3.21 -8.89 -10.65
C PRO A 135 -2.99 -7.37 -10.72
N LEU A 136 -3.73 -6.61 -9.92
CA LEU A 136 -3.60 -5.15 -9.88
C LEU A 136 -2.30 -4.73 -9.18
N TYR A 137 -1.93 -5.37 -8.07
CA TYR A 137 -0.65 -5.10 -7.44
C TYR A 137 0.51 -5.40 -8.39
N GLU A 138 0.46 -6.54 -9.05
CA GLU A 138 1.51 -6.93 -10.00
C GLU A 138 1.58 -5.98 -11.20
N LYS A 139 0.43 -5.51 -11.68
CA LYS A 139 0.35 -4.56 -12.80
C LYS A 139 1.07 -3.24 -12.51
N TYR A 140 0.90 -2.71 -11.30
CA TYR A 140 1.41 -1.38 -10.95
C TYR A 140 2.79 -1.40 -10.28
N ALA A 141 3.26 -2.54 -9.81
CA ALA A 141 4.52 -2.64 -9.10
C ALA A 141 5.73 -2.44 -10.04
N HIS A 142 6.64 -1.59 -9.63
CA HIS A 142 7.97 -1.53 -10.24
C HIS A 142 8.88 -2.61 -9.64
N ILE A 143 8.69 -2.90 -8.36
CA ILE A 143 9.47 -3.89 -7.61
C ILE A 143 8.49 -4.76 -6.84
N VAL A 144 8.73 -6.07 -6.84
CA VAL A 144 7.98 -7.03 -6.02
C VAL A 144 8.92 -7.56 -4.93
N ILE A 145 8.51 -7.40 -3.67
CA ILE A 145 9.26 -7.89 -2.52
C ILE A 145 8.52 -9.09 -1.96
N ASP A 146 9.15 -10.26 -2.01
CA ASP A 146 8.61 -11.47 -1.39
C ASP A 146 8.81 -11.39 0.12
N CYS A 147 7.70 -11.29 0.87
CA CYS A 147 7.72 -11.16 2.32
C CYS A 147 7.44 -12.49 3.04
N GLU A 148 7.27 -13.59 2.28
CA GLU A 148 6.92 -14.88 2.86
C GLU A 148 8.04 -15.40 3.76
N ASN A 149 7.66 -15.89 4.94
CA ASN A 149 8.58 -16.44 5.93
C ASN A 149 9.69 -15.47 6.38
N LYS A 150 9.41 -14.17 6.31
CA LYS A 150 10.36 -13.13 6.72
C LYS A 150 9.76 -12.27 7.84
N ASN A 151 10.60 -11.89 8.80
CA ASN A 151 10.22 -10.90 9.81
C ASN A 151 10.39 -9.48 9.21
N ILE A 152 9.98 -8.46 9.96
CA ILE A 152 10.06 -7.05 9.52
C ILE A 152 11.49 -6.67 9.14
N ARG A 153 12.46 -7.06 9.96
CA ARG A 153 13.87 -6.74 9.72
C ARG A 153 14.38 -7.33 8.40
N GLU A 154 14.01 -8.59 8.13
CA GLU A 154 14.39 -9.27 6.89
C GLU A 154 13.71 -8.61 5.67
N VAL A 155 12.43 -8.26 5.80
CA VAL A 155 11.71 -7.55 4.73
C VAL A 155 12.37 -6.20 4.43
N VAL A 156 12.73 -5.45 5.44
CA VAL A 156 13.42 -4.16 5.28
C VAL A 156 14.76 -4.34 4.58
N THR A 157 15.53 -5.36 4.96
CA THR A 157 16.84 -5.64 4.33
C THR A 157 16.68 -6.00 2.86
N VAL A 158 15.74 -6.88 2.53
CA VAL A 158 15.45 -7.28 1.14
C VAL A 158 14.96 -6.09 0.33
N SER A 159 14.06 -5.28 0.90
CA SER A 159 13.53 -4.07 0.26
C SER A 159 14.65 -3.08 -0.07
N TYR A 160 15.53 -2.83 0.89
CA TYR A 160 16.68 -1.94 0.70
C TYR A 160 17.54 -2.42 -0.48
N THR A 161 17.84 -3.72 -0.54
CA THR A 161 18.65 -4.31 -1.60
C THR A 161 18.01 -4.14 -2.97
N HIS A 162 16.71 -4.43 -3.07
CA HIS A 162 15.96 -4.29 -4.33
C HIS A 162 15.88 -2.83 -4.79
N LEU A 163 15.65 -1.91 -3.86
CA LEU A 163 15.58 -0.48 -4.17
C LEU A 163 16.91 0.06 -4.67
N ARG A 164 18.01 -0.36 -4.05
CA ARG A 164 19.35 0.04 -4.48
C ARG A 164 19.65 -0.48 -5.88
N ALA A 165 19.33 -1.73 -6.18
CA ALA A 165 19.53 -2.33 -7.50
C ALA A 165 18.68 -1.63 -8.56
N HIS A 166 17.42 -1.33 -8.24
CA HIS A 166 16.51 -0.62 -9.16
C HIS A 166 17.02 0.78 -9.49
N GLU A 167 17.50 1.50 -8.51
CA GLU A 167 18.02 2.85 -8.70
C GLU A 167 19.29 2.83 -9.55
N THR A 168 20.18 1.87 -9.32
CA THR A 168 21.40 1.70 -10.13
C THR A 168 21.06 1.45 -11.58
N LEU A 169 20.09 0.58 -11.87
CA LEU A 169 19.64 0.30 -13.25
C LEU A 169 19.06 1.53 -13.95
N ARG A 170 18.38 2.40 -13.20
CA ARG A 170 17.82 3.63 -13.75
C ARG A 170 18.88 4.63 -14.22
N HIS A 171 20.06 4.58 -13.63
CA HIS A 171 21.15 5.51 -13.95
C HIS A 171 22.13 4.96 -14.99
N LEU A 172 21.89 3.74 -15.46
CA LEU A 172 22.62 3.16 -16.57
C LEU A 172 22.05 3.61 -17.91
#